data_e59ca071976e17f9a1c62d312d328562
#
_entry.id   e59ca071976e17f9a1c62d312d328562
#
_cell.length_a   1.000
_cell.length_b   1.000
_cell.length_c   1.000
_cell.angle_alpha   90.00
_cell.angle_beta   90.00
_cell.angle_gamma   90.00
#
_symmetry.space_group_name_H-M   'P 1'
#
loop_
_entity.id
_entity.type
_entity.pdbx_description
1 polymer ?
#
loop_
_entity_poly.entity_id
_entity_poly.type
_entity_poly.pdbx_seq_one_letter_code
_entity_poly.pdbx_strand_id
1 'polypeptide(L)'
;MNLYIVNFLVIFFFSFVLSLLFLKKKLLLNFSGNNHQKFTSYSQVPLIGGLIIFFVIFFIPFFNIVSKLAFLLILLVGLFSDLKYLNSPKTRLFFQFIIVSSFLIIEKINLTNTNIFFLDLLLQNYFFSILFTTFCFLIIINGSNFLDGINLLVIGYYLSLTLILCILNGKNFIFLDNISIVNIIIVLLVLLLFNLFNRLYLGDNGSYLLGFLYSLILVNFYIKNTLISPFFIILLLWYPGFENLFSIFRRYFIKKSPLNPDTKHLHQLIYEYFKKNIFFKNKILINNFPSFIIILYNFIIMFFATFFILNSKVLLLIIFFNISLYCYLYYYLINKR
;
A
#
# COMPACT_ATOMS: atom_id res chain seq x y z
N MET A 1 10.87 25.67 18.99
CA MET A 1 9.77 25.11 18.14
C MET A 1 9.89 23.58 18.21
N ASN A 2 8.80 22.85 18.39
CA ASN A 2 8.85 21.40 18.52
C ASN A 2 9.38 20.79 17.21
N LEU A 3 10.38 19.90 17.27
CA LEU A 3 11.04 19.25 16.11
C LEU A 3 10.02 18.67 15.12
N TYR A 4 8.94 18.09 15.61
CA TYR A 4 7.87 17.50 14.79
C TYR A 4 7.12 18.55 13.96
N ILE A 5 6.90 19.75 14.52
CA ILE A 5 6.26 20.87 13.79
C ILE A 5 7.20 21.34 12.67
N VAL A 6 8.51 21.41 12.94
CA VAL A 6 9.51 21.76 11.91
C VAL A 6 9.50 20.74 10.78
N ASN A 7 9.54 19.45 11.12
CA ASN A 7 9.52 18.38 10.10
C ASN A 7 8.22 18.42 9.26
N PHE A 8 7.07 18.66 9.91
CA PHE A 8 5.82 18.82 9.17
C PHE A 8 5.88 19.99 8.18
N LEU A 9 6.35 21.16 8.63
CA LEU A 9 6.45 22.35 7.77
C LEU A 9 7.43 22.14 6.62
N VAL A 10 8.58 21.50 6.87
CA VAL A 10 9.57 21.19 5.84
C VAL A 10 8.99 20.26 4.78
N ILE A 11 8.37 19.15 5.20
CA ILE A 11 7.78 18.17 4.29
C ILE A 11 6.61 18.80 3.52
N PHE A 12 5.77 19.59 4.19
CA PHE A 12 4.65 20.29 3.55
C PHE A 12 5.14 21.27 2.47
N PHE A 13 6.10 22.13 2.83
CA PHE A 13 6.67 23.11 1.92
C PHE A 13 7.40 22.44 0.74
N PHE A 14 8.19 21.41 1.00
CA PHE A 14 8.83 20.61 -0.04
C PHE A 14 7.81 20.02 -1.01
N SER A 15 6.73 19.42 -0.49
CA SER A 15 5.65 18.83 -1.29
C SER A 15 4.94 19.89 -2.13
N PHE A 16 4.70 21.07 -1.55
CA PHE A 16 4.05 22.19 -2.24
C PHE A 16 4.91 22.71 -3.39
N VAL A 17 6.18 23.01 -3.12
CA VAL A 17 7.12 23.51 -4.14
C VAL A 17 7.31 22.49 -5.26
N LEU A 18 7.48 21.21 -4.91
CA LEU A 18 7.66 20.13 -5.88
C LEU A 18 6.41 20.00 -6.77
N SER A 19 5.21 20.04 -6.18
CA SER A 19 3.95 19.96 -6.95
C SER A 19 3.81 21.11 -7.93
N LEU A 20 4.15 22.35 -7.54
CA LEU A 20 4.13 23.52 -8.43
C LEU A 20 5.15 23.41 -9.56
N LEU A 21 6.37 22.95 -9.27
CA LEU A 21 7.43 22.76 -10.27
C LEU A 21 7.02 21.74 -11.34
N PHE A 22 6.46 20.60 -10.92
CA PHE A 22 6.05 19.54 -11.84
C PHE A 22 4.83 19.95 -12.67
N LEU A 23 3.89 20.69 -12.08
CA LEU A 23 2.77 21.29 -12.82
C LEU A 23 3.26 22.31 -13.87
N LYS A 24 4.15 23.23 -13.48
CA LYS A 24 4.69 24.26 -14.39
C LYS A 24 5.49 23.63 -15.55
N LYS A 25 6.29 22.61 -15.26
CA LYS A 25 7.10 21.89 -16.26
C LYS A 25 6.33 20.83 -17.01
N LYS A 26 5.07 20.57 -16.68
CA LYS A 26 4.22 19.49 -17.23
C LYS A 26 4.88 18.11 -17.18
N LEU A 27 5.59 17.80 -16.08
CA LEU A 27 6.27 16.52 -15.85
C LEU A 27 5.44 15.62 -14.97
N LEU A 28 5.46 14.29 -15.22
CA LEU A 28 4.77 13.27 -14.43
C LEU A 28 3.31 13.63 -14.14
N LEU A 29 2.59 14.14 -15.12
CA LEU A 29 1.18 14.46 -14.95
C LEU A 29 0.31 13.25 -15.21
N ASN A 30 -0.77 13.14 -14.43
CA ASN A 30 -1.82 12.18 -14.69
C ASN A 30 -2.50 12.53 -16.03
N PHE A 31 -2.27 11.73 -17.06
CA PHE A 31 -2.92 11.90 -18.34
C PHE A 31 -4.31 11.30 -18.29
N SER A 32 -5.33 12.14 -18.30
CA SER A 32 -6.76 11.79 -18.36
C SER A 32 -7.18 11.15 -19.70
N GLY A 33 -6.36 10.24 -20.27
CA GLY A 33 -6.61 9.66 -21.59
C GLY A 33 -7.25 8.26 -21.57
N ASN A 34 -7.04 7.49 -20.53
CA ASN A 34 -7.50 6.09 -20.46
C ASN A 34 -8.78 5.95 -19.63
N ASN A 35 -9.65 5.01 -20.06
CA ASN A 35 -10.98 4.80 -19.43
C ASN A 35 -10.92 4.43 -17.93
N HIS A 36 -9.82 3.83 -17.44
CA HIS A 36 -9.63 3.48 -16.05
C HIS A 36 -9.19 4.66 -15.18
N GLN A 37 -8.66 5.73 -15.78
CA GLN A 37 -8.27 6.97 -15.07
C GLN A 37 -9.42 8.01 -15.00
N LYS A 38 -10.59 7.70 -15.58
CA LYS A 38 -11.77 8.61 -15.58
C LYS A 38 -12.38 8.85 -14.21
N PHE A 39 -11.96 8.13 -13.18
CA PHE A 39 -12.46 8.29 -11.83
C PHE A 39 -11.91 9.53 -11.13
N THR A 40 -10.70 9.96 -11.50
CA THR A 40 -10.09 11.17 -11.01
C THR A 40 -10.48 12.37 -11.86
N SER A 41 -10.48 13.57 -11.27
CA SER A 41 -10.89 14.81 -11.94
C SER A 41 -10.14 15.06 -13.25
N TYR A 42 -10.75 15.85 -14.16
CA TYR A 42 -10.14 16.30 -15.43
C TYR A 42 -8.93 17.25 -15.27
N SER A 43 -8.48 17.51 -14.04
CA SER A 43 -7.32 18.35 -13.77
C SER A 43 -6.02 17.56 -13.94
N GLN A 44 -5.04 18.17 -14.55
CA GLN A 44 -3.67 17.67 -14.58
C GLN A 44 -3.08 17.72 -13.16
N VAL A 45 -2.76 16.57 -12.60
CA VAL A 45 -2.23 16.43 -11.23
C VAL A 45 -0.91 15.68 -11.28
N PRO A 46 0.15 16.13 -10.59
CA PRO A 46 1.44 15.48 -10.64
C PRO A 46 1.46 14.15 -9.84
N LEU A 47 2.11 13.12 -10.42
CA LEU A 47 2.32 11.80 -9.84
C LEU A 47 3.67 11.76 -9.11
N ILE A 48 3.78 12.45 -7.99
CA ILE A 48 5.07 12.66 -7.29
C ILE A 48 5.08 12.16 -5.84
N GLY A 49 4.05 11.39 -5.45
CA GLY A 49 3.94 10.91 -4.07
C GLY A 49 5.14 10.09 -3.64
N GLY A 50 5.67 9.21 -4.49
CA GLY A 50 6.84 8.41 -4.17
C GLY A 50 8.12 9.22 -3.99
N LEU A 51 8.30 10.31 -4.75
CA LEU A 51 9.45 11.21 -4.56
C LEU A 51 9.45 11.83 -3.17
N ILE A 52 8.28 12.24 -2.67
CA ILE A 52 8.14 12.83 -1.34
C ILE A 52 8.37 11.78 -0.25
N ILE A 53 7.80 10.57 -0.41
CA ILE A 53 8.01 9.47 0.52
C ILE A 53 9.49 9.10 0.58
N PHE A 54 10.15 8.95 -0.57
CA PHE A 54 11.56 8.61 -0.63
C PHE A 54 12.45 9.68 0.03
N PHE A 55 12.14 10.96 -0.21
CA PHE A 55 12.85 12.05 0.45
C PHE A 55 12.83 11.90 1.98
N VAL A 56 11.67 11.58 2.57
CA VAL A 56 11.56 11.38 4.02
C VAL A 56 12.28 10.11 4.47
N ILE A 57 12.09 8.97 3.76
CA ILE A 57 12.73 7.69 4.08
C ILE A 57 14.26 7.82 4.07
N PHE A 58 14.82 8.63 3.15
CA PHE A 58 16.26 8.83 3.03
C PHE A 58 16.87 9.37 4.31
N PHE A 59 16.15 10.23 5.05
CA PHE A 59 16.60 10.82 6.31
C PHE A 59 16.21 10.00 7.55
N ILE A 60 15.48 8.89 7.41
CA ILE A 60 15.15 8.00 8.53
C ILE A 60 16.37 7.15 8.87
N PRO A 61 16.91 7.25 10.13
CA PRO A 61 18.11 6.50 10.52
C PRO A 61 17.91 4.99 10.59
N PHE A 62 16.69 4.54 10.84
CA PHE A 62 16.34 3.13 10.95
C PHE A 62 16.71 2.32 9.69
N PHE A 63 16.63 2.94 8.51
CA PHE A 63 16.95 2.26 7.25
C PHE A 63 18.44 2.43 6.93
N ASN A 64 19.15 1.32 6.81
CA ASN A 64 20.54 1.28 6.38
C ASN A 64 20.68 1.61 4.88
N ILE A 65 21.91 1.68 4.39
CA ILE A 65 22.19 2.06 3.01
C ILE A 65 21.61 1.05 1.99
N VAL A 66 21.61 -0.24 2.30
CA VAL A 66 21.06 -1.29 1.41
C VAL A 66 19.54 -1.13 1.28
N SER A 67 18.85 -0.89 2.40
CA SER A 67 17.42 -0.59 2.38
C SER A 67 17.11 0.66 1.57
N LYS A 68 17.89 1.74 1.75
CA LYS A 68 17.72 3.00 1.00
C LYS A 68 17.95 2.82 -0.50
N LEU A 69 18.91 1.99 -0.89
CA LEU A 69 19.13 1.63 -2.29
C LEU A 69 17.96 0.82 -2.85
N ALA A 70 17.43 -0.15 -2.10
CA ALA A 70 16.26 -0.90 -2.53
C ALA A 70 15.03 0.01 -2.71
N PHE A 71 14.78 0.95 -1.77
CA PHE A 71 13.74 1.97 -1.92
C PHE A 71 13.93 2.81 -3.18
N LEU A 72 15.16 3.26 -3.46
CA LEU A 72 15.47 4.01 -4.68
C LEU A 72 15.17 3.21 -5.94
N LEU A 73 15.57 1.93 -5.99
CA LEU A 73 15.34 1.08 -7.15
C LEU A 73 13.85 0.82 -7.38
N ILE A 74 13.07 0.55 -6.32
CA ILE A 74 11.60 0.40 -6.41
C ILE A 74 10.95 1.70 -6.88
N LEU A 75 11.38 2.85 -6.34
CA LEU A 75 10.94 4.17 -6.81
C LEU A 75 11.18 4.36 -8.30
N LEU A 76 12.38 4.01 -8.80
CA LEU A 76 12.73 4.12 -10.22
C LEU A 76 11.85 3.24 -11.10
N VAL A 77 11.55 2.00 -10.70
CA VAL A 77 10.60 1.13 -11.43
C VAL A 77 9.24 1.81 -11.53
N GLY A 78 8.74 2.39 -10.44
CA GLY A 78 7.46 3.12 -10.45
C GLY A 78 7.51 4.38 -11.31
N LEU A 79 8.58 5.18 -11.23
CA LEU A 79 8.76 6.38 -12.06
C LEU A 79 8.82 6.04 -13.55
N PHE A 80 9.54 4.99 -13.95
CA PHE A 80 9.58 4.55 -15.34
C PHE A 80 8.24 4.00 -15.82
N SER A 81 7.42 3.45 -14.92
CA SER A 81 6.04 3.09 -15.21
C SER A 81 5.17 4.33 -15.44
N ASP A 82 5.23 5.32 -14.55
CA ASP A 82 4.46 6.57 -14.66
C ASP A 82 4.86 7.38 -15.91
N LEU A 83 6.15 7.35 -16.28
CA LEU A 83 6.68 7.95 -17.51
C LEU A 83 6.38 7.12 -18.77
N LYS A 84 5.72 5.97 -18.63
CA LYS A 84 5.40 5.04 -19.73
C LYS A 84 6.61 4.42 -20.45
N TYR A 85 7.79 4.40 -19.82
CA TYR A 85 8.93 3.62 -20.33
C TYR A 85 8.79 2.13 -20.04
N LEU A 86 8.22 1.76 -18.86
CA LEU A 86 7.91 0.39 -18.47
C LEU A 86 6.41 0.11 -18.61
N ASN A 87 5.94 -0.05 -19.86
CA ASN A 87 4.51 -0.27 -20.14
C ASN A 87 4.03 -1.68 -19.79
N SER A 88 4.91 -2.69 -19.89
CA SER A 88 4.53 -4.08 -19.66
C SER A 88 4.47 -4.40 -18.15
N PRO A 89 3.34 -4.91 -17.64
CA PRO A 89 3.25 -5.37 -16.26
C PRO A 89 4.25 -6.50 -15.93
N LYS A 90 4.60 -7.36 -16.94
CA LYS A 90 5.60 -8.41 -16.77
C LYS A 90 6.98 -7.85 -16.49
N THR A 91 7.40 -6.83 -17.24
CA THR A 91 8.72 -6.21 -17.05
C THR A 91 8.82 -5.50 -15.70
N ARG A 92 7.74 -4.83 -15.27
CA ARG A 92 7.68 -4.22 -13.93
C ARG A 92 7.81 -5.27 -12.83
N LEU A 93 7.04 -6.35 -12.90
CA LEU A 93 7.09 -7.46 -11.94
C LEU A 93 8.48 -8.12 -11.93
N PHE A 94 9.12 -8.29 -13.09
CA PHE A 94 10.46 -8.85 -13.19
C PHE A 94 11.50 -7.99 -12.47
N PHE A 95 11.52 -6.68 -12.70
CA PHE A 95 12.43 -5.79 -11.99
C PHE A 95 12.14 -5.74 -10.48
N GLN A 96 10.88 -5.68 -10.07
CA GLN A 96 10.51 -5.76 -8.66
C GLN A 96 11.00 -7.07 -8.04
N PHE A 97 10.85 -8.21 -8.73
CA PHE A 97 11.33 -9.51 -8.25
C PHE A 97 12.85 -9.50 -8.02
N ILE A 98 13.64 -9.01 -8.98
CA ILE A 98 15.10 -8.95 -8.86
C ILE A 98 15.49 -8.04 -7.68
N ILE A 99 14.91 -6.84 -7.60
CA ILE A 99 15.25 -5.88 -6.55
C ILE A 99 14.92 -6.45 -5.16
N VAL A 100 13.72 -6.99 -4.99
CA VAL A 100 13.26 -7.53 -3.70
C VAL A 100 14.06 -8.76 -3.30
N SER A 101 14.26 -9.74 -4.22
CA SER A 101 15.03 -10.95 -3.89
C SER A 101 16.49 -10.64 -3.55
N SER A 102 17.14 -9.78 -4.33
CA SER A 102 18.52 -9.35 -4.04
C SER A 102 18.62 -8.63 -2.69
N PHE A 103 17.67 -7.74 -2.40
CA PHE A 103 17.60 -7.05 -1.11
C PHE A 103 17.46 -8.03 0.06
N LEU A 104 16.53 -8.98 -0.03
CA LEU A 104 16.28 -9.97 1.02
C LEU A 104 17.48 -10.90 1.25
N ILE A 105 18.21 -11.27 0.19
CA ILE A 105 19.43 -12.07 0.29
C ILE A 105 20.54 -11.28 1.00
N ILE A 106 20.76 -10.03 0.62
CA ILE A 106 21.83 -9.19 1.19
C ILE A 106 21.56 -8.90 2.68
N GLU A 107 20.32 -8.56 3.03
CA GLU A 107 19.91 -8.25 4.40
C GLU A 107 19.63 -9.51 5.24
N LYS A 108 19.67 -10.71 4.64
CA LYS A 108 19.33 -11.98 5.28
C LYS A 108 17.96 -11.99 5.94
N ILE A 109 16.99 -11.33 5.30
CA ILE A 109 15.61 -11.24 5.76
C ILE A 109 14.79 -12.34 5.07
N ASN A 110 14.26 -13.27 5.84
CA ASN A 110 13.41 -14.34 5.32
C ASN A 110 12.41 -14.82 6.37
N LEU A 111 11.24 -15.27 5.91
CA LEU A 111 10.21 -15.85 6.75
C LEU A 111 10.45 -17.34 6.91
N THR A 112 10.54 -17.80 8.15
CA THR A 112 10.80 -19.22 8.49
C THR A 112 9.64 -19.91 9.18
N ASN A 113 8.67 -19.13 9.67
CA ASN A 113 7.50 -19.66 10.38
C ASN A 113 6.22 -18.94 9.93
N THR A 114 5.18 -19.72 9.67
CA THR A 114 3.86 -19.21 9.25
C THR A 114 2.73 -19.81 10.10
N ASN A 115 3.04 -20.67 11.08
CA ASN A 115 2.10 -21.51 11.82
C ASN A 115 1.28 -22.46 10.92
N ILE A 116 1.79 -22.79 9.73
CA ILE A 116 1.24 -23.79 8.82
C ILE A 116 2.29 -24.87 8.64
N PHE A 117 2.10 -26.01 9.29
CA PHE A 117 3.10 -27.07 9.40
C PHE A 117 3.78 -27.45 8.07
N PHE A 118 2.99 -27.70 7.02
CA PHE A 118 3.54 -28.10 5.72
C PHE A 118 4.38 -26.97 5.09
N LEU A 119 3.94 -25.72 5.22
CA LEU A 119 4.66 -24.57 4.69
C LEU A 119 5.95 -24.33 5.48
N ASP A 120 5.90 -24.46 6.80
CA ASP A 120 7.05 -24.24 7.67
C ASP A 120 8.16 -25.29 7.41
N LEU A 121 7.81 -26.52 7.03
CA LEU A 121 8.77 -27.52 6.58
C LEU A 121 9.52 -27.08 5.28
N LEU A 122 8.80 -26.51 4.33
CA LEU A 122 9.40 -25.98 3.11
C LEU A 122 10.28 -24.74 3.38
N LEU A 123 9.86 -23.88 4.32
CA LEU A 123 10.56 -22.68 4.72
C LEU A 123 11.90 -22.94 5.46
N GLN A 124 12.15 -24.17 5.90
CA GLN A 124 13.47 -24.57 6.40
C GLN A 124 14.55 -24.50 5.32
N ASN A 125 14.17 -24.68 4.06
CA ASN A 125 15.07 -24.45 2.95
C ASN A 125 15.22 -22.93 2.71
N TYR A 126 16.44 -22.43 2.86
CA TYR A 126 16.75 -21.00 2.73
C TYR A 126 16.31 -20.40 1.39
N PHE A 127 16.57 -21.13 0.28
CA PHE A 127 16.18 -20.66 -1.05
C PHE A 127 14.66 -20.54 -1.19
N PHE A 128 13.92 -21.54 -0.73
CA PHE A 128 12.45 -21.50 -0.73
C PHE A 128 11.93 -20.37 0.16
N SER A 129 12.51 -20.15 1.34
CA SER A 129 12.14 -19.10 2.26
C SER A 129 12.34 -17.69 1.64
N ILE A 130 13.45 -17.45 0.94
CA ILE A 130 13.66 -16.19 0.20
C ILE A 130 12.64 -16.01 -0.91
N LEU A 131 12.36 -17.06 -1.71
CA LEU A 131 11.35 -17.00 -2.77
C LEU A 131 9.96 -16.70 -2.22
N PHE A 132 9.58 -17.36 -1.13
CA PHE A 132 8.29 -17.13 -0.47
C PHE A 132 8.18 -15.70 0.09
N THR A 133 9.22 -15.22 0.76
CA THR A 133 9.25 -13.85 1.28
C THR A 133 9.19 -12.83 0.16
N THR A 134 9.93 -13.05 -0.93
CA THR A 134 9.86 -12.23 -2.15
C THR A 134 8.45 -12.19 -2.71
N PHE A 135 7.79 -13.34 -2.81
CA PHE A 135 6.40 -13.44 -3.27
C PHE A 135 5.44 -12.62 -2.40
N CYS A 136 5.57 -12.70 -1.06
CA CYS A 136 4.79 -11.88 -0.14
C CYS A 136 4.98 -10.38 -0.39
N PHE A 137 6.22 -9.92 -0.56
CA PHE A 137 6.49 -8.52 -0.90
C PHE A 137 5.83 -8.10 -2.22
N LEU A 138 5.96 -8.92 -3.26
CA LEU A 138 5.40 -8.61 -4.58
C LEU A 138 3.88 -8.53 -4.56
N ILE A 139 3.21 -9.38 -3.78
CA ILE A 139 1.75 -9.28 -3.59
C ILE A 139 1.37 -7.93 -3.02
N ILE A 140 2.09 -7.45 -2.01
CA ILE A 140 1.75 -6.19 -1.33
C ILE A 140 2.15 -4.98 -2.18
N ILE A 141 3.31 -4.99 -2.85
CA ILE A 141 3.72 -3.92 -3.77
C ILE A 141 2.67 -3.72 -4.87
N ASN A 142 2.27 -4.81 -5.54
CA ASN A 142 1.30 -4.73 -6.62
C ASN A 142 -0.14 -4.54 -6.10
N GLY A 143 -0.47 -5.09 -4.93
CA GLY A 143 -1.74 -4.85 -4.25
C GLY A 143 -1.93 -3.39 -3.89
N SER A 144 -0.89 -2.73 -3.38
CA SER A 144 -0.90 -1.28 -3.12
C SER A 144 -1.18 -0.46 -4.37
N ASN A 145 -0.60 -0.86 -5.50
CA ASN A 145 -0.86 -0.22 -6.78
C ASN A 145 -2.30 -0.45 -7.27
N PHE A 146 -2.87 -1.63 -7.05
CA PHE A 146 -4.28 -1.87 -7.38
C PHE A 146 -5.24 -1.03 -6.54
N LEU A 147 -4.88 -0.68 -5.30
CA LEU A 147 -5.67 0.20 -4.45
C LEU A 147 -5.58 1.68 -4.86
N ASP A 148 -4.56 2.09 -5.62
CA ASP A 148 -4.37 3.49 -6.07
C ASP A 148 -5.33 3.89 -7.21
N GLY A 149 -6.55 3.36 -7.17
CA GLY A 149 -7.61 3.68 -8.12
C GLY A 149 -8.54 4.82 -7.70
N ILE A 150 -8.60 5.16 -6.44
CA ILE A 150 -9.38 6.28 -5.86
C ILE A 150 -8.55 7.04 -4.84
N ASN A 151 -8.85 8.34 -4.70
CA ASN A 151 -8.11 9.20 -3.78
C ASN A 151 -8.14 8.68 -2.34
N LEU A 152 -7.14 9.00 -1.55
CA LEU A 152 -6.98 8.73 -0.11
C LEU A 152 -6.77 7.25 0.24
N LEU A 153 -7.24 6.30 -0.57
CA LEU A 153 -7.37 4.90 -0.15
C LEU A 153 -6.04 4.30 0.28
N VAL A 154 -5.00 4.36 -0.56
CA VAL A 154 -3.68 3.79 -0.24
C VAL A 154 -3.03 4.52 0.93
N ILE A 155 -3.02 5.86 0.87
CA ILE A 155 -2.39 6.70 1.89
C ILE A 155 -3.09 6.50 3.24
N GLY A 156 -4.42 6.55 3.26
CA GLY A 156 -5.21 6.39 4.47
C GLY A 156 -5.14 4.98 5.05
N TYR A 157 -5.07 3.94 4.20
CA TYR A 157 -4.85 2.57 4.65
C TYR A 157 -3.53 2.42 5.39
N TYR A 158 -2.44 2.90 4.81
CA TYR A 158 -1.12 2.82 5.44
C TYR A 158 -0.96 3.76 6.63
N LEU A 159 -1.65 4.91 6.64
CA LEU A 159 -1.74 5.76 7.83
C LEU A 159 -2.44 5.02 8.97
N SER A 160 -3.57 4.36 8.71
CA SER A 160 -4.28 3.54 9.69
C SER A 160 -3.37 2.44 10.26
N LEU A 161 -2.65 1.73 9.39
CA LEU A 161 -1.68 0.71 9.78
C LEU A 161 -0.58 1.29 10.67
N THR A 162 -0.02 2.46 10.30
CA THR A 162 1.02 3.12 11.13
C THR A 162 0.50 3.50 12.52
N LEU A 163 -0.75 3.97 12.62
CA LEU A 163 -1.38 4.28 13.91
C LEU A 163 -1.53 3.01 14.78
N ILE A 164 -1.91 1.88 14.17
CA ILE A 164 -1.94 0.58 14.89
C ILE A 164 -0.54 0.19 15.40
N LEU A 165 0.48 0.36 14.57
CA LEU A 165 1.85 0.09 14.98
C LEU A 165 2.33 1.02 16.10
N CYS A 166 1.90 2.28 16.12
CA CYS A 166 2.14 3.19 17.26
C CYS A 166 1.52 2.66 18.56
N ILE A 167 0.29 2.16 18.50
CA ILE A 167 -0.39 1.58 19.67
C ILE A 167 0.39 0.36 20.19
N LEU A 168 0.90 -0.48 19.29
CA LEU A 168 1.69 -1.66 19.65
C LEU A 168 3.06 -1.29 20.22
N ASN A 169 3.70 -0.26 19.71
CA ASN A 169 4.97 0.24 20.27
C ASN A 169 4.81 0.68 21.73
N GLY A 170 3.69 1.29 22.09
CA GLY A 170 3.33 1.60 23.47
C GLY A 170 3.09 0.38 24.36
N LYS A 171 2.93 -0.83 23.80
CA LYS A 171 2.76 -2.12 24.49
C LYS A 171 4.06 -2.95 24.54
N ASN A 172 5.22 -2.32 24.37
CA ASN A 172 6.56 -2.94 24.41
C ASN A 172 6.87 -3.95 23.28
N PHE A 173 6.15 -3.90 22.18
CA PHE A 173 6.55 -4.65 20.98
C PHE A 173 7.70 -3.92 20.29
N ILE A 174 8.79 -4.62 19.99
CA ILE A 174 9.95 -4.04 19.32
C ILE A 174 9.59 -3.73 17.87
N PHE A 175 9.68 -2.44 17.54
CA PHE A 175 9.31 -1.96 16.22
C PHE A 175 10.33 -0.90 15.72
N LEU A 176 9.88 0.17 15.14
CA LEU A 176 10.67 1.35 14.76
C LEU A 176 10.90 2.26 15.97
N ASP A 177 11.97 3.04 15.92
CA ASP A 177 12.14 4.15 16.85
C ASP A 177 11.03 5.20 16.67
N ASN A 178 10.69 5.89 17.75
CA ASN A 178 9.58 6.85 17.76
C ASN A 178 9.74 7.98 16.73
N ILE A 179 10.98 8.42 16.48
CA ILE A 179 11.28 9.47 15.50
C ILE A 179 10.92 9.00 14.10
N SER A 180 11.29 7.78 13.73
CA SER A 180 10.99 7.18 12.43
C SER A 180 9.50 7.01 12.22
N ILE A 181 8.76 6.52 13.22
CA ILE A 181 7.30 6.36 13.16
C ILE A 181 6.63 7.72 12.93
N VAL A 182 7.01 8.75 13.70
CA VAL A 182 6.40 10.07 13.59
C VAL A 182 6.68 10.69 12.22
N ASN A 183 7.88 10.54 11.66
CA ASN A 183 8.20 11.04 10.32
C ASN A 183 7.38 10.33 9.24
N ILE A 184 7.13 9.03 9.37
CA ILE A 184 6.23 8.29 8.47
C ILE A 184 4.79 8.83 8.59
N ILE A 185 4.28 9.05 9.80
CA ILE A 185 2.95 9.65 10.00
C ILE A 185 2.88 11.03 9.34
N ILE A 186 3.88 11.88 9.54
CA ILE A 186 3.92 13.24 9.00
C ILE A 186 3.84 13.20 7.47
N VAL A 187 4.67 12.39 6.80
CA VAL A 187 4.63 12.32 5.33
C VAL A 187 3.30 11.80 4.82
N LEU A 188 2.71 10.79 5.46
CA LEU A 188 1.40 10.28 5.07
C LEU A 188 0.29 11.31 5.27
N LEU A 189 0.30 12.08 6.37
CA LEU A 189 -0.65 13.17 6.61
C LEU A 189 -0.53 14.27 5.56
N VAL A 190 0.70 14.70 5.23
CA VAL A 190 0.93 15.70 4.20
C VAL A 190 0.41 15.19 2.84
N LEU A 191 0.77 13.97 2.44
CA LEU A 191 0.28 13.38 1.19
C LEU A 191 -1.25 13.25 1.17
N LEU A 192 -1.86 12.86 2.29
CA LEU A 192 -3.31 12.74 2.42
C LEU A 192 -3.98 14.10 2.21
N LEU A 193 -3.44 15.19 2.79
CA LEU A 193 -3.97 16.55 2.59
C LEU A 193 -3.91 16.96 1.11
N PHE A 194 -2.76 16.78 0.44
CA PHE A 194 -2.65 17.13 -0.99
C PHE A 194 -3.53 16.27 -1.88
N ASN A 195 -3.66 14.98 -1.57
CA ASN A 195 -4.48 14.03 -2.34
C ASN A 195 -5.98 14.30 -2.16
N LEU A 196 -6.42 14.67 -0.93
CA LEU A 196 -7.80 15.09 -0.62
C LEU A 196 -8.31 16.16 -1.57
N PHE A 197 -7.45 17.13 -1.88
CA PHE A 197 -7.79 18.29 -2.73
C PHE A 197 -7.36 18.10 -4.20
N ASN A 198 -7.01 16.89 -4.63
CA ASN A 198 -6.52 16.60 -5.98
C ASN A 198 -5.32 17.47 -6.40
N ARG A 199 -4.41 17.77 -5.49
CA ARG A 199 -3.19 18.55 -5.77
C ARG A 199 -1.97 17.68 -6.05
N LEU A 200 -2.03 16.42 -5.63
CA LEU A 200 -0.95 15.45 -5.79
C LEU A 200 -1.53 14.03 -5.76
N TYR A 201 -1.02 13.16 -6.62
CA TYR A 201 -1.31 11.73 -6.60
C TYR A 201 -0.06 10.90 -6.29
N LEU A 202 -0.27 9.68 -5.79
CA LEU A 202 0.81 8.75 -5.49
C LEU A 202 1.56 8.32 -6.76
N GLY A 203 0.82 7.88 -7.75
CA GLY A 203 1.36 7.20 -8.93
C GLY A 203 1.88 5.79 -8.62
N ASP A 204 2.33 5.09 -9.67
CA ASP A 204 2.99 3.78 -9.51
C ASP A 204 4.25 3.91 -8.63
N ASN A 205 4.96 5.03 -8.73
CA ASN A 205 6.14 5.32 -7.94
C ASN A 205 5.85 5.36 -6.43
N GLY A 206 4.74 5.95 -6.01
CA GLY A 206 4.36 6.05 -4.60
C GLY A 206 3.72 4.79 -4.06
N SER A 207 2.84 4.15 -4.84
CA SER A 207 2.13 2.94 -4.42
C SER A 207 3.09 1.75 -4.26
N TYR A 208 4.05 1.54 -5.19
CA TYR A 208 5.09 0.51 -5.06
C TYR A 208 5.98 0.76 -3.86
N LEU A 209 6.38 2.01 -3.66
CA LEU A 209 7.26 2.38 -2.55
C LEU A 209 6.59 2.14 -1.19
N LEU A 210 5.30 2.49 -1.04
CA LEU A 210 4.54 2.20 0.17
C LEU A 210 4.38 0.70 0.38
N GLY A 211 4.03 -0.05 -0.67
CA GLY A 211 3.93 -1.50 -0.59
C GLY A 211 5.23 -2.16 -0.11
N PHE A 212 6.38 -1.76 -0.66
CA PHE A 212 7.69 -2.25 -0.23
C PHE A 212 8.04 -1.83 1.20
N LEU A 213 7.80 -0.56 1.55
CA LEU A 213 8.05 -0.02 2.89
C LEU A 213 7.32 -0.82 3.97
N TYR A 214 6.01 -1.02 3.79
CA TYR A 214 5.20 -1.72 4.79
C TYR A 214 5.43 -3.23 4.80
N SER A 215 5.80 -3.84 3.68
CA SER A 215 6.28 -5.22 3.68
C SER A 215 7.54 -5.37 4.51
N LEU A 216 8.52 -4.47 4.33
CA LEU A 216 9.78 -4.49 5.10
C LEU A 216 9.54 -4.24 6.59
N ILE A 217 8.75 -3.23 6.94
CA ILE A 217 8.43 -2.89 8.32
C ILE A 217 7.76 -4.08 9.02
N LEU A 218 6.75 -4.69 8.42
CA LEU A 218 5.96 -5.74 9.05
C LEU A 218 6.70 -7.09 9.11
N VAL A 219 7.52 -7.42 8.11
CA VAL A 219 8.37 -8.61 8.18
C VAL A 219 9.41 -8.45 9.29
N ASN A 220 10.08 -7.30 9.39
CA ASN A 220 11.00 -7.02 10.49
C ASN A 220 10.29 -7.02 11.86
N PHE A 221 9.09 -6.46 11.94
CA PHE A 221 8.28 -6.49 13.14
C PHE A 221 7.96 -7.94 13.57
N TYR A 222 7.58 -8.79 12.63
CA TYR A 222 7.30 -10.20 12.89
C TYR A 222 8.53 -10.97 13.35
N ILE A 223 9.67 -10.82 12.63
CA ILE A 223 10.92 -11.52 12.97
C ILE A 223 11.43 -11.13 14.37
N LYS A 224 11.30 -9.86 14.75
CA LYS A 224 11.74 -9.38 16.07
C LYS A 224 10.80 -9.77 17.21
N ASN A 225 9.55 -10.11 16.93
CA ASN A 225 8.53 -10.44 17.95
C ASN A 225 7.95 -11.85 17.69
N THR A 226 8.72 -12.87 17.99
CA THR A 226 8.44 -14.28 17.66
C THR A 226 7.14 -14.83 18.26
N LEU A 227 6.58 -14.19 19.28
CA LEU A 227 5.31 -14.57 19.91
C LEU A 227 4.09 -14.13 19.10
N ILE A 228 4.24 -13.18 18.21
CA ILE A 228 3.13 -12.65 17.40
C ILE A 228 2.68 -13.71 16.39
N SER A 229 1.36 -13.89 16.28
CA SER A 229 0.81 -14.76 15.25
C SER A 229 1.09 -14.20 13.84
N PRO A 230 1.57 -15.01 12.89
CA PRO A 230 1.75 -14.57 11.48
C PRO A 230 0.43 -14.11 10.86
N PHE A 231 -0.71 -14.64 11.31
CA PHE A 231 -2.03 -14.21 10.86
C PHE A 231 -2.38 -12.77 11.26
N PHE A 232 -1.71 -12.22 12.30
CA PHE A 232 -1.82 -10.80 12.61
C PHE A 232 -1.20 -9.94 11.50
N ILE A 233 -0.01 -10.31 11.01
CA ILE A 233 0.63 -9.62 9.90
C ILE A 233 -0.20 -9.72 8.61
N ILE A 234 -0.71 -10.93 8.33
CA ILE A 234 -1.61 -11.16 7.19
C ILE A 234 -2.85 -10.26 7.30
N LEU A 235 -3.42 -10.13 8.50
CA LEU A 235 -4.60 -9.29 8.73
C LEU A 235 -4.27 -7.80 8.57
N LEU A 236 -3.10 -7.33 8.98
CA LEU A 236 -2.68 -5.94 8.75
C LEU A 236 -2.50 -5.62 7.26
N LEU A 237 -2.21 -6.61 6.42
CA LEU A 237 -2.00 -6.47 4.97
C LEU A 237 -3.10 -7.15 4.13
N TRP A 238 -4.20 -7.56 4.76
CA TRP A 238 -5.20 -8.40 4.09
C TRP A 238 -5.82 -7.72 2.87
N TYR A 239 -6.14 -6.42 2.97
CA TYR A 239 -6.88 -5.75 1.90
C TYR A 239 -6.06 -5.57 0.61
N PRO A 240 -4.84 -4.98 0.62
CA PRO A 240 -4.00 -4.96 -0.57
C PRO A 240 -3.62 -6.37 -1.06
N GLY A 241 -3.32 -7.29 -0.16
CA GLY A 241 -2.98 -8.67 -0.51
C GLY A 241 -4.13 -9.42 -1.16
N PHE A 242 -5.32 -9.35 -0.56
CA PHE A 242 -6.50 -10.04 -1.07
C PHE A 242 -7.01 -9.41 -2.37
N GLU A 243 -7.03 -8.08 -2.49
CA GLU A 243 -7.43 -7.39 -3.72
C GLU A 243 -6.56 -7.82 -4.92
N ASN A 244 -5.24 -7.96 -4.70
CA ASN A 244 -4.33 -8.44 -5.72
C ASN A 244 -4.64 -9.88 -6.13
N LEU A 245 -4.66 -10.81 -5.17
CA LEU A 245 -4.92 -12.22 -5.42
C LEU A 245 -6.30 -12.44 -6.05
N PHE A 246 -7.35 -11.84 -5.48
CA PHE A 246 -8.71 -11.95 -5.99
C PHE A 246 -8.82 -11.43 -7.42
N SER A 247 -8.16 -10.32 -7.74
CA SER A 247 -8.14 -9.77 -9.11
C SER A 247 -7.49 -10.72 -10.10
N ILE A 248 -6.38 -11.37 -9.73
CA ILE A 248 -5.70 -12.37 -10.55
C ILE A 248 -6.61 -13.59 -10.78
N PHE A 249 -7.14 -14.19 -9.70
CA PHE A 249 -8.03 -15.35 -9.78
C PHE A 249 -9.29 -15.05 -10.61
N ARG A 250 -9.95 -13.95 -10.33
CA ARG A 250 -11.13 -13.54 -11.08
C ARG A 250 -10.86 -13.45 -12.59
N ARG A 251 -9.76 -12.81 -13.00
CA ARG A 251 -9.40 -12.67 -14.42
C ARG A 251 -9.06 -14.00 -15.07
N TYR A 252 -8.39 -14.88 -14.34
CA TYR A 252 -8.10 -16.23 -14.80
C TYR A 252 -9.38 -16.99 -15.12
N PHE A 253 -10.38 -17.00 -14.23
CA PHE A 253 -11.67 -17.67 -14.44
C PHE A 253 -12.50 -17.08 -15.61
N ILE A 254 -12.37 -15.78 -15.86
CA ILE A 254 -13.08 -15.11 -16.98
C ILE A 254 -12.26 -15.21 -18.29
N LYS A 255 -11.17 -15.97 -18.30
CA LYS A 255 -10.26 -16.11 -19.46
C LYS A 255 -9.73 -14.77 -19.98
N LYS A 256 -9.56 -13.77 -19.11
CA LYS A 256 -8.92 -12.48 -19.40
C LYS A 256 -7.50 -12.48 -18.88
N SER A 257 -6.59 -11.85 -19.64
CA SER A 257 -5.21 -11.70 -19.19
C SER A 257 -5.15 -10.92 -17.87
N PRO A 258 -4.48 -11.45 -16.84
CA PRO A 258 -4.24 -10.72 -15.58
C PRO A 258 -3.43 -9.44 -15.76
N LEU A 259 -2.82 -9.24 -16.93
CA LEU A 259 -1.93 -8.14 -17.24
C LEU A 259 -2.66 -6.91 -17.82
N ASN A 260 -3.91 -7.07 -18.26
CA ASN A 260 -4.68 -5.95 -18.81
C ASN A 260 -5.19 -5.04 -17.69
N PRO A 261 -5.33 -3.72 -17.93
CA PRO A 261 -5.97 -2.81 -16.99
C PRO A 261 -7.37 -3.28 -16.61
N ASP A 262 -7.74 -3.13 -15.34
CA ASP A 262 -9.03 -3.51 -14.81
C ASP A 262 -9.75 -2.31 -14.17
N THR A 263 -11.08 -2.30 -14.26
CA THR A 263 -11.94 -1.29 -13.66
C THR A 263 -12.96 -1.91 -12.69
N LYS A 264 -12.70 -3.17 -12.26
CA LYS A 264 -13.62 -3.95 -11.43
C LYS A 264 -13.04 -4.29 -10.07
N HIS A 265 -12.21 -3.41 -9.51
CA HIS A 265 -11.76 -3.53 -8.13
C HIS A 265 -12.90 -3.15 -7.17
N LEU A 266 -12.97 -3.74 -5.98
CA LEU A 266 -14.06 -3.48 -5.04
C LEU A 266 -14.24 -2.00 -4.74
N HIS A 267 -13.16 -1.27 -4.48
CA HIS A 267 -13.20 0.17 -4.22
C HIS A 267 -13.75 0.99 -5.40
N GLN A 268 -13.49 0.56 -6.65
CA GLN A 268 -14.04 1.20 -7.85
C GLN A 268 -15.54 0.92 -7.98
N LEU A 269 -16.00 -0.31 -7.67
CA LEU A 269 -17.42 -0.67 -7.67
C LEU A 269 -18.19 0.13 -6.59
N ILE A 270 -17.61 0.27 -5.40
CA ILE A 270 -18.17 1.11 -4.33
C ILE A 270 -18.27 2.57 -4.82
N TYR A 271 -17.21 3.11 -5.43
CA TYR A 271 -17.23 4.45 -6.00
C TYR A 271 -18.34 4.63 -7.03
N GLU A 272 -18.48 3.71 -7.99
CA GLU A 272 -19.54 3.78 -9.00
C GLU A 272 -20.94 3.70 -8.40
N TYR A 273 -21.13 2.86 -7.38
CA TYR A 273 -22.40 2.75 -6.65
C TYR A 273 -22.79 4.06 -5.97
N PHE A 274 -21.84 4.69 -5.26
CA PHE A 274 -22.10 5.98 -4.60
C PHE A 274 -22.32 7.10 -5.62
N LYS A 275 -21.57 7.12 -6.70
CA LYS A 275 -21.76 8.10 -7.79
C LYS A 275 -23.16 8.04 -8.41
N LYS A 276 -23.77 6.85 -8.49
CA LYS A 276 -25.13 6.68 -9.04
C LYS A 276 -26.23 7.02 -8.04
N ASN A 277 -26.04 6.70 -6.75
CA ASN A 277 -27.11 6.63 -5.76
C ASN A 277 -27.06 7.73 -4.68
N ILE A 278 -25.98 8.51 -4.60
CA ILE A 278 -25.86 9.54 -3.56
C ILE A 278 -25.98 10.94 -4.16
N PHE A 279 -26.75 11.77 -3.43
CA PHE A 279 -27.06 13.15 -3.73
C PHE A 279 -25.92 14.16 -3.51
N PHE A 280 -24.66 13.73 -3.38
CA PHE A 280 -23.55 14.65 -3.26
C PHE A 280 -23.32 15.40 -4.57
N LYS A 281 -23.57 16.72 -4.56
CA LYS A 281 -23.26 17.60 -5.70
C LYS A 281 -21.75 17.87 -5.84
N ASN A 282 -20.97 17.69 -4.75
CA ASN A 282 -19.55 17.99 -4.74
C ASN A 282 -18.72 16.80 -5.22
N LYS A 283 -18.03 16.97 -6.36
CA LYS A 283 -17.19 15.95 -7.00
C LYS A 283 -16.06 15.45 -6.08
N ILE A 284 -15.50 16.31 -5.21
CA ILE A 284 -14.45 15.94 -4.27
C ILE A 284 -14.99 14.97 -3.23
N LEU A 285 -16.19 15.23 -2.68
CA LEU A 285 -16.82 14.36 -1.70
C LEU A 285 -17.16 12.99 -2.30
N ILE A 286 -17.71 12.95 -3.52
CA ILE A 286 -18.03 11.69 -4.21
C ILE A 286 -16.78 10.83 -4.39
N ASN A 287 -15.63 11.44 -4.68
CA ASN A 287 -14.38 10.72 -4.91
C ASN A 287 -13.75 10.19 -3.61
N ASN A 288 -13.86 10.94 -2.53
CA ASN A 288 -13.18 10.64 -1.27
C ASN A 288 -14.00 9.79 -0.28
N PHE A 289 -15.34 9.85 -0.37
CA PHE A 289 -16.22 9.18 0.57
C PHE A 289 -16.12 7.64 0.57
N PRO A 290 -16.03 6.96 -0.59
CA PRO A 290 -15.80 5.52 -0.63
C PRO A 290 -14.51 5.10 0.06
N SER A 291 -13.43 5.86 -0.18
CA SER A 291 -12.14 5.61 0.47
C SER A 291 -12.23 5.75 1.98
N PHE A 292 -12.91 6.79 2.46
CA PHE A 292 -13.09 7.01 3.90
C PHE A 292 -13.78 5.82 4.58
N ILE A 293 -14.85 5.28 3.98
CA ILE A 293 -15.56 4.11 4.52
C ILE A 293 -14.63 2.88 4.57
N ILE A 294 -13.88 2.62 3.49
CA ILE A 294 -12.97 1.48 3.43
C ILE A 294 -11.83 1.63 4.45
N ILE A 295 -11.26 2.83 4.58
CA ILE A 295 -10.20 3.12 5.54
C ILE A 295 -10.70 2.92 6.97
N LEU A 296 -11.87 3.49 7.30
CA LEU A 296 -12.46 3.37 8.64
C LEU A 296 -12.75 1.91 9.00
N TYR A 297 -13.34 1.14 8.07
CA TYR A 297 -13.57 -0.29 8.26
C TYR A 297 -12.27 -1.03 8.55
N ASN A 298 -11.23 -0.84 7.73
CA ASN A 298 -9.95 -1.49 7.93
C ASN A 298 -9.28 -1.09 9.24
N PHE A 299 -9.34 0.20 9.61
CA PHE A 299 -8.81 0.67 10.89
C PHE A 299 -9.46 -0.02 12.08
N ILE A 300 -10.81 -0.13 12.08
CA ILE A 300 -11.56 -0.82 13.14
C ILE A 300 -11.15 -2.30 13.23
N ILE A 301 -11.04 -3.00 12.11
CA ILE A 301 -10.64 -4.41 12.08
C ILE A 301 -9.20 -4.59 12.58
N MET A 302 -8.27 -3.77 12.12
CA MET A 302 -6.87 -3.80 12.57
C MET A 302 -6.76 -3.50 14.07
N PHE A 303 -7.52 -2.49 14.56
CA PHE A 303 -7.56 -2.15 15.97
C PHE A 303 -8.11 -3.31 16.81
N PHE A 304 -9.22 -3.91 16.39
CA PHE A 304 -9.80 -5.08 17.08
C PHE A 304 -8.82 -6.26 17.11
N ALA A 305 -8.09 -6.49 16.02
CA ALA A 305 -7.08 -7.55 15.95
C ALA A 305 -5.93 -7.39 16.96
N THR A 306 -5.63 -6.16 17.43
CA THR A 306 -4.59 -5.93 18.44
C THR A 306 -4.88 -6.58 19.79
N PHE A 307 -6.14 -6.88 20.09
CA PHE A 307 -6.52 -7.60 21.31
C PHE A 307 -6.24 -9.11 21.22
N PHE A 308 -6.07 -9.63 20.01
CA PHE A 308 -5.87 -11.06 19.74
C PHE A 308 -4.55 -11.37 19.05
N ILE A 309 -3.54 -10.51 19.20
CA ILE A 309 -2.26 -10.54 18.46
C ILE A 309 -1.53 -11.90 18.56
N LEU A 310 -1.74 -12.66 19.65
CA LEU A 310 -1.15 -13.97 19.89
C LEU A 310 -2.09 -15.13 19.49
N ASN A 311 -3.36 -14.86 19.22
CA ASN A 311 -4.37 -15.92 19.03
C ASN A 311 -4.63 -16.16 17.53
N SER A 312 -3.90 -17.11 16.96
CA SER A 312 -4.01 -17.47 15.53
C SER A 312 -5.42 -17.89 15.11
N LYS A 313 -6.18 -18.57 15.98
CA LYS A 313 -7.53 -19.05 15.63
C LYS A 313 -8.51 -17.89 15.46
N VAL A 314 -8.51 -16.93 16.38
CA VAL A 314 -9.38 -15.75 16.29
C VAL A 314 -8.99 -14.89 15.09
N LEU A 315 -7.71 -14.68 14.85
CA LEU A 315 -7.24 -13.90 13.71
C LEU A 315 -7.63 -14.55 12.37
N LEU A 316 -7.54 -15.87 12.26
CA LEU A 316 -8.04 -16.60 11.08
C LEU A 316 -9.55 -16.40 10.87
N LEU A 317 -10.36 -16.47 11.92
CA LEU A 317 -11.80 -16.21 11.81
C LEU A 317 -12.08 -14.79 11.32
N ILE A 318 -11.35 -13.79 11.81
CA ILE A 318 -11.48 -12.41 11.34
C ILE A 318 -11.09 -12.31 9.85
N ILE A 319 -10.01 -12.96 9.42
CA ILE A 319 -9.60 -12.98 8.00
C ILE A 319 -10.69 -13.62 7.14
N PHE A 320 -11.23 -14.77 7.53
CA PHE A 320 -12.30 -15.42 6.77
C PHE A 320 -13.58 -14.57 6.72
N PHE A 321 -13.92 -13.89 7.79
CA PHE A 321 -15.04 -12.95 7.82
C PHE A 321 -14.81 -11.81 6.80
N ASN A 322 -13.62 -11.21 6.79
CA ASN A 322 -13.28 -10.13 5.87
C ASN A 322 -13.33 -10.58 4.40
N ILE A 323 -12.80 -11.78 4.10
CA ILE A 323 -12.84 -12.37 2.76
C ILE A 323 -14.30 -12.61 2.33
N SER A 324 -15.11 -13.19 3.21
CA SER A 324 -16.52 -13.46 2.93
C SER A 324 -17.31 -12.17 2.67
N LEU A 325 -17.11 -11.17 3.51
CA LEU A 325 -17.73 -9.85 3.35
C LEU A 325 -17.29 -9.17 2.05
N TYR A 326 -15.99 -9.23 1.72
CA TYR A 326 -15.47 -8.71 0.45
C TYR A 326 -16.14 -9.38 -0.74
N CYS A 327 -16.19 -10.71 -0.77
CA CYS A 327 -16.82 -11.46 -1.87
C CYS A 327 -18.32 -11.15 -1.99
N TYR A 328 -19.02 -11.09 -0.84
CA TYR A 328 -20.44 -10.71 -0.84
C TYR A 328 -20.68 -9.32 -1.42
N LEU A 329 -19.95 -8.31 -0.94
CA LEU A 329 -20.06 -6.93 -1.43
C LEU A 329 -19.69 -6.84 -2.91
N TYR A 330 -18.63 -7.54 -3.32
CA TYR A 330 -18.18 -7.57 -4.70
C TYR A 330 -19.27 -8.08 -5.65
N TYR A 331 -19.87 -9.24 -5.37
CA TYR A 331 -20.94 -9.82 -6.20
C TYR A 331 -22.22 -9.00 -6.15
N TYR A 332 -22.57 -8.47 -4.98
CA TYR A 332 -23.71 -7.57 -4.85
C TYR A 332 -23.59 -6.31 -5.71
N LEU A 333 -22.41 -5.68 -5.70
CA LEU A 333 -22.18 -4.45 -6.47
C LEU A 333 -22.07 -4.70 -7.98
N ILE A 334 -21.49 -5.83 -8.39
CA ILE A 334 -21.43 -6.20 -9.80
C ILE A 334 -22.84 -6.40 -10.38
N ASN A 335 -23.73 -7.03 -9.63
CA ASN A 335 -25.11 -7.26 -10.08
C ASN A 335 -25.95 -5.97 -10.13
N LYS A 336 -25.53 -4.90 -9.41
CA LYS A 336 -26.18 -3.58 -9.46
C LYS A 336 -25.54 -2.59 -10.45
N ARG A 337 -24.45 -2.97 -11.10
CA ARG A 337 -23.76 -2.14 -12.09
C ARG A 337 -24.50 -2.11 -13.42
#